data_871f310005c1bdb2f3c138237930b8d3
#
_entry.id   871f310005c1bdb2f3c138237930b8d3
#
_cell.length_a   1.000
_cell.length_b   1.000
_cell.length_c   1.000
_cell.angle_alpha   90.00
_cell.angle_beta   90.00
_cell.angle_gamma   90.00
#
_symmetry.space_group_name_H-M   'P 1'
#
loop_
_entity.id
_entity.type
_entity.pdbx_description
1 polymer ?
#
loop_
_entity_poly.entity_id
_entity_poly.type
_entity_poly.pdbx_seq_one_letter_code
_entity_poly.pdbx_strand_id
1 'polypeptide(L)'
;PDMYINIGHFLDHFMMLIFAKAAFDAGRHFGLSYDEIIIYGTLGLFLFGAMAPLAGWLADKYSRSILITIYPFGIAFGAFLCFFSTSPIMLGFSIGVIGFFAAIFHPVGIAMLLETKERVGLRLGINGLFGNMGVASAPLITGIIIFYSDWKMAFLISGIVCIIYGILFALALKPTELPSGASSKIKPEKFSYGWKQALLALAISTTFGGFVFTAVTFLVPRYLELYMENLMLSVAMTGLLASFVYAISSFSQVVVGWFIDHISPKLVLFIVSIGQIIFIYLASQFDGYKLLFFMTLA
;
A
#
# COMPACT_ATOMS: atom_id res chain seq x y z
N PRO A 1 19.00 0.61 7.37
CA PRO A 1 17.74 1.36 7.53
C PRO A 1 16.75 1.01 6.42
N ASP A 2 17.13 1.08 5.13
CA ASP A 2 16.24 0.92 3.97
C ASP A 2 15.44 -0.39 3.98
N MET A 3 16.07 -1.51 4.36
CA MET A 3 15.37 -2.80 4.41
C MET A 3 14.21 -2.79 5.40
N TYR A 4 14.38 -2.16 6.56
CA TYR A 4 13.29 -2.03 7.51
C TYR A 4 12.16 -1.15 6.97
N ILE A 5 12.49 -0.04 6.31
CA ILE A 5 11.49 0.81 5.66
C ILE A 5 10.76 0.05 4.56
N ASN A 6 11.46 -0.77 3.77
CA ASN A 6 10.85 -1.59 2.73
C ASN A 6 9.89 -2.64 3.31
N ILE A 7 10.29 -3.34 4.37
CA ILE A 7 9.43 -4.29 5.09
C ILE A 7 8.21 -3.55 5.68
N GLY A 8 8.41 -2.35 6.22
CA GLY A 8 7.31 -1.49 6.67
C GLY A 8 6.31 -1.20 5.57
N HIS A 9 6.76 -0.87 4.35
CA HIS A 9 5.89 -0.63 3.21
C HIS A 9 5.06 -1.86 2.81
N PHE A 10 5.70 -3.03 2.82
CA PHE A 10 5.00 -4.29 2.62
C PHE A 10 3.89 -4.47 3.67
N LEU A 11 4.22 -4.32 4.95
CA LEU A 11 3.25 -4.48 6.04
C LEU A 11 2.12 -3.45 5.99
N ASP A 12 2.43 -2.21 5.60
CA ASP A 12 1.45 -1.14 5.47
C ASP A 12 0.32 -1.52 4.50
N HIS A 13 0.67 -1.85 3.27
CA HIS A 13 -0.31 -2.25 2.26
C HIS A 13 -0.96 -3.60 2.56
N PHE A 14 -0.21 -4.55 3.09
CA PHE A 14 -0.74 -5.84 3.49
C PHE A 14 -1.85 -5.68 4.54
N MET A 15 -1.59 -4.91 5.61
CA MET A 15 -2.55 -4.71 6.70
C MET A 15 -3.81 -3.96 6.27
N MET A 16 -3.67 -2.98 5.37
CA MET A 16 -4.80 -2.24 4.81
C MET A 16 -5.73 -3.12 3.96
N LEU A 17 -5.21 -4.22 3.39
CA LEU A 17 -5.96 -5.07 2.47
C LEU A 17 -6.46 -6.40 3.08
N ILE A 18 -6.08 -6.74 4.31
CA ILE A 18 -6.60 -7.93 5.02
C ILE A 18 -8.12 -7.94 4.99
N PHE A 19 -8.75 -6.80 5.32
CA PHE A 19 -10.21 -6.72 5.42
C PHE A 19 -10.90 -6.98 4.08
N ALA A 20 -10.34 -6.58 2.96
CA ALA A 20 -10.94 -6.83 1.65
C ALA A 20 -11.18 -8.32 1.40
N LYS A 21 -10.25 -9.19 1.87
CA LYS A 21 -10.39 -10.64 1.80
C LYS A 21 -11.22 -11.21 2.95
N ALA A 22 -11.05 -10.69 4.16
CA ALA A 22 -11.73 -11.17 5.36
C ALA A 22 -13.22 -10.76 5.39
N ALA A 23 -13.63 -9.74 4.64
CA ALA A 23 -14.98 -9.17 4.67
C ALA A 23 -16.07 -10.20 4.40
N PHE A 24 -15.84 -11.14 3.48
CA PHE A 24 -16.84 -12.16 3.16
C PHE A 24 -17.15 -13.07 4.37
N ASP A 25 -16.11 -13.52 5.07
CA ASP A 25 -16.28 -14.38 6.24
C ASP A 25 -16.76 -13.60 7.47
N ALA A 26 -16.32 -12.35 7.62
CA ALA A 26 -16.83 -11.43 8.63
C ALA A 26 -18.31 -11.11 8.41
N GLY A 27 -18.74 -10.89 7.16
CA GLY A 27 -20.14 -10.68 6.81
C GLY A 27 -20.99 -11.89 7.24
N ARG A 28 -20.58 -13.10 6.88
CA ARG A 28 -21.26 -14.33 7.33
C ARG A 28 -21.35 -14.43 8.86
N HIS A 29 -20.28 -14.07 9.57
CA HIS A 29 -20.23 -14.10 11.02
C HIS A 29 -21.26 -13.15 11.66
N PHE A 30 -21.46 -11.97 11.06
CA PHE A 30 -22.39 -10.96 11.55
C PHE A 30 -23.77 -11.01 10.92
N GLY A 31 -24.03 -11.96 10.01
CA GLY A 31 -25.32 -12.07 9.30
C GLY A 31 -25.54 -10.96 8.26
N LEU A 32 -24.46 -10.41 7.69
CA LEU A 32 -24.47 -9.34 6.68
C LEU A 32 -24.02 -9.88 5.33
N SER A 33 -24.55 -9.31 4.25
CA SER A 33 -24.03 -9.50 2.90
C SER A 33 -22.63 -8.88 2.74
N TYR A 34 -21.93 -9.26 1.67
CA TYR A 34 -20.61 -8.66 1.37
C TYR A 34 -20.72 -7.14 1.16
N ASP A 35 -21.76 -6.69 0.45
CA ASP A 35 -21.95 -5.27 0.17
C ASP A 35 -22.24 -4.44 1.44
N GLU A 36 -22.89 -5.06 2.43
CA GLU A 36 -23.15 -4.41 3.71
C GLU A 36 -21.91 -4.35 4.59
N ILE A 37 -21.13 -5.43 4.67
CA ILE A 37 -19.96 -5.48 5.56
C ILE A 37 -18.78 -4.67 5.01
N ILE A 38 -18.58 -4.60 3.69
CA ILE A 38 -17.42 -3.92 3.09
C ILE A 38 -17.40 -2.41 3.40
N ILE A 39 -18.56 -1.81 3.62
CA ILE A 39 -18.70 -0.39 3.98
C ILE A 39 -17.95 -0.06 5.26
N TYR A 40 -17.88 -0.99 6.22
CA TYR A 40 -17.15 -0.78 7.47
C TYR A 40 -15.65 -0.63 7.29
N GLY A 41 -15.07 -1.06 6.15
CA GLY A 41 -13.69 -0.79 5.79
C GLY A 41 -13.40 0.64 5.35
N THR A 42 -14.44 1.42 5.01
CA THR A 42 -14.29 2.77 4.45
C THR A 42 -13.60 3.73 5.42
N LEU A 43 -13.87 3.61 6.74
CA LEU A 43 -13.24 4.46 7.74
C LEU A 43 -11.71 4.28 7.75
N GLY A 44 -11.21 3.05 7.59
CA GLY A 44 -9.78 2.77 7.52
C GLY A 44 -9.14 3.44 6.30
N LEU A 45 -9.73 3.26 5.12
CA LEU A 45 -9.24 3.87 3.87
C LEU A 45 -9.28 5.41 3.94
N PHE A 46 -10.36 5.97 4.50
CA PHE A 46 -10.48 7.42 4.69
C PHE A 46 -9.40 7.97 5.62
N LEU A 47 -9.20 7.35 6.80
CA LEU A 47 -8.19 7.80 7.76
C LEU A 47 -6.77 7.59 7.24
N PHE A 48 -6.52 6.53 6.48
CA PHE A 48 -5.23 6.30 5.82
C PHE A 48 -4.81 7.49 4.95
N GLY A 49 -5.73 8.04 4.15
CA GLY A 49 -5.44 9.23 3.35
C GLY A 49 -5.48 10.53 4.15
N ALA A 50 -6.55 10.73 4.94
CA ALA A 50 -6.82 12.01 5.62
C ALA A 50 -5.80 12.34 6.71
N MET A 51 -5.20 11.34 7.36
CA MET A 51 -4.24 11.56 8.43
C MET A 51 -2.79 11.68 7.94
N ALA A 52 -2.49 11.37 6.69
CA ALA A 52 -1.13 11.45 6.13
C ALA A 52 -0.52 12.87 6.22
N PRO A 53 -1.23 13.97 5.91
CA PRO A 53 -0.69 15.33 6.11
C PRO A 53 -0.36 15.65 7.58
N LEU A 54 -1.20 15.18 8.50
CA LEU A 54 -0.96 15.35 9.94
C LEU A 54 0.28 14.56 10.38
N ALA A 55 0.42 13.32 9.91
CA ALA A 55 1.58 12.48 10.21
C ALA A 55 2.87 13.11 9.70
N GLY A 56 2.88 13.65 8.47
CA GLY A 56 4.03 14.38 7.92
C GLY A 56 4.41 15.60 8.76
N TRP A 57 3.41 16.42 9.11
CA TRP A 57 3.63 17.59 9.97
C TRP A 57 4.21 17.21 11.35
N LEU A 58 3.67 16.16 11.98
CA LEU A 58 4.17 15.67 13.26
C LEU A 58 5.61 15.16 13.16
N ALA A 59 5.93 14.45 12.06
CA ALA A 59 7.26 13.94 11.81
C ALA A 59 8.30 15.07 11.65
N ASP A 60 7.94 16.13 10.94
CA ASP A 60 8.78 17.29 10.75
C ASP A 60 8.95 18.12 12.04
N LYS A 61 7.89 18.16 12.88
CA LYS A 61 7.90 18.93 14.14
C LYS A 61 8.64 18.19 15.28
N TYR A 62 8.48 16.87 15.37
CA TYR A 62 9.00 16.10 16.49
C TYR A 62 10.15 15.17 16.06
N SER A 63 9.85 14.05 15.41
CA SER A 63 10.85 13.09 14.94
C SER A 63 10.25 12.06 14.00
N ARG A 64 10.89 11.88 12.85
CA ARG A 64 10.54 10.81 11.90
C ARG A 64 10.76 9.42 12.51
N SER A 65 11.88 9.25 13.24
CA SER A 65 12.20 7.97 13.88
C SER A 65 11.18 7.57 14.94
N ILE A 66 10.66 8.51 15.72
CA ILE A 66 9.60 8.24 16.70
C ILE A 66 8.31 7.81 16.00
N LEU A 67 7.86 8.57 14.99
CA LEU A 67 6.61 8.26 14.31
C LEU A 67 6.66 6.92 13.57
N ILE A 68 7.74 6.65 12.84
CA ILE A 68 7.88 5.39 12.10
C ILE A 68 7.99 4.18 13.05
N THR A 69 8.46 4.39 14.29
CA THR A 69 8.46 3.35 15.32
C THR A 69 7.06 3.12 15.90
N ILE A 70 6.26 4.18 16.10
CA ILE A 70 4.88 4.07 16.62
C ILE A 70 3.97 3.37 15.62
N TYR A 71 4.17 3.57 14.33
CA TYR A 71 3.35 3.06 13.24
C TYR A 71 3.01 1.56 13.34
N PRO A 72 3.95 0.61 13.45
CA PRO A 72 3.63 -0.81 13.48
C PRO A 72 2.89 -1.24 14.75
N PHE A 73 3.18 -0.60 15.89
CA PHE A 73 2.47 -0.89 17.16
C PHE A 73 1.02 -0.39 17.11
N GLY A 74 0.79 0.77 16.49
CA GLY A 74 -0.56 1.29 16.30
C GLY A 74 -1.39 0.43 15.36
N ILE A 75 -0.82 -0.05 14.26
CA ILE A 75 -1.46 -1.01 13.37
C ILE A 75 -1.77 -2.31 14.10
N ALA A 76 -0.81 -2.85 14.86
CA ALA A 76 -1.00 -4.06 15.64
C ALA A 76 -2.13 -3.90 16.67
N PHE A 77 -2.21 -2.74 17.33
CA PHE A 77 -3.30 -2.43 18.26
C PHE A 77 -4.66 -2.47 17.54
N GLY A 78 -4.79 -1.81 16.39
CA GLY A 78 -6.01 -1.87 15.57
C GLY A 78 -6.35 -3.31 15.13
N ALA A 79 -5.35 -4.10 14.76
CA ALA A 79 -5.53 -5.50 14.40
C ALA A 79 -6.05 -6.36 15.58
N PHE A 80 -5.53 -6.14 16.78
CA PHE A 80 -6.06 -6.81 17.99
C PHE A 80 -7.49 -6.38 18.30
N LEU A 81 -7.84 -5.11 18.10
CA LEU A 81 -9.23 -4.67 18.22
C LEU A 81 -10.12 -5.37 17.18
N CYS A 82 -9.65 -5.59 15.95
CA CYS A 82 -10.39 -6.39 14.96
C CYS A 82 -10.61 -7.83 15.43
N PHE A 83 -9.59 -8.46 15.99
CA PHE A 83 -9.70 -9.83 16.54
C PHE A 83 -10.75 -9.92 17.65
N PHE A 84 -10.83 -8.94 18.55
CA PHE A 84 -11.81 -8.89 19.64
C PHE A 84 -13.16 -8.32 19.24
N SER A 85 -13.36 -7.92 17.98
CA SER A 85 -14.61 -7.29 17.55
C SER A 85 -15.80 -8.23 17.69
N THR A 86 -16.88 -7.73 18.27
CA THR A 86 -18.16 -8.43 18.50
C THR A 86 -19.30 -7.85 17.69
N SER A 87 -19.07 -6.76 16.97
CA SER A 87 -20.06 -6.13 16.10
C SER A 87 -19.39 -5.52 14.85
N PRO A 88 -20.15 -5.33 13.76
CA PRO A 88 -19.66 -4.67 12.54
C PRO A 88 -19.14 -3.25 12.81
N ILE A 89 -19.80 -2.51 13.70
CA ILE A 89 -19.39 -1.15 14.08
C ILE A 89 -18.03 -1.16 14.77
N MET A 90 -17.84 -2.08 15.73
CA MET A 90 -16.56 -2.24 16.40
C MET A 90 -15.47 -2.65 15.41
N LEU A 91 -15.76 -3.55 14.48
CA LEU A 91 -14.84 -3.93 13.41
C LEU A 91 -14.45 -2.73 12.56
N GLY A 92 -15.43 -1.92 12.10
CA GLY A 92 -15.18 -0.72 11.31
C GLY A 92 -14.33 0.31 12.04
N PHE A 93 -14.58 0.54 13.33
CA PHE A 93 -13.75 1.40 14.16
C PHE A 93 -12.32 0.86 14.29
N SER A 94 -12.17 -0.45 14.48
CA SER A 94 -10.87 -1.12 14.61
C SER A 94 -10.04 -1.00 13.31
N ILE A 95 -10.69 -1.16 12.16
CA ILE A 95 -10.07 -0.93 10.84
C ILE A 95 -9.70 0.56 10.68
N GLY A 96 -10.53 1.47 11.22
CA GLY A 96 -10.22 2.89 11.30
C GLY A 96 -8.92 3.15 12.07
N VAL A 97 -8.70 2.47 13.19
CA VAL A 97 -7.44 2.55 13.96
C VAL A 97 -6.25 2.06 13.13
N ILE A 98 -6.39 0.95 12.39
CA ILE A 98 -5.35 0.49 11.46
C ILE A 98 -5.01 1.59 10.46
N GLY A 99 -6.01 2.16 9.77
CA GLY A 99 -5.81 3.21 8.76
C GLY A 99 -5.19 4.48 9.33
N PHE A 100 -5.59 4.88 10.55
CA PHE A 100 -5.02 6.04 11.23
C PHE A 100 -3.51 5.90 11.45
N PHE A 101 -3.04 4.75 11.91
CA PHE A 101 -1.61 4.52 12.13
C PHE A 101 -0.87 4.19 10.83
N ALA A 102 -1.49 3.53 9.88
CA ALA A 102 -0.94 3.27 8.56
C ALA A 102 -0.62 4.57 7.80
N ALA A 103 -1.43 5.63 7.98
CA ALA A 103 -1.20 6.95 7.41
C ALA A 103 0.19 7.55 7.71
N ILE A 104 0.89 7.05 8.74
CA ILE A 104 2.24 7.50 9.12
C ILE A 104 3.27 7.05 8.09
N PHE A 105 3.11 5.85 7.51
CA PHE A 105 4.19 5.25 6.74
C PHE A 105 4.60 6.09 5.53
N HIS A 106 3.67 6.47 4.66
CA HIS A 106 4.01 7.13 3.40
C HIS A 106 4.75 8.46 3.57
N PRO A 107 4.28 9.43 4.36
CA PRO A 107 4.99 10.70 4.50
C PRO A 107 6.32 10.54 5.26
N VAL A 108 6.40 9.63 6.21
CA VAL A 108 7.57 9.50 7.08
C VAL A 108 8.61 8.55 6.50
N GLY A 109 8.20 7.35 6.09
CA GLY A 109 9.10 6.33 5.54
C GLY A 109 9.75 6.78 4.23
N ILE A 110 8.97 7.37 3.31
CA ILE A 110 9.51 7.92 2.06
C ILE A 110 10.48 9.07 2.36
N ALA A 111 10.15 9.98 3.28
CA ALA A 111 11.05 11.06 3.65
C ALA A 111 12.39 10.54 4.21
N MET A 112 12.37 9.46 5.01
CA MET A 112 13.59 8.81 5.51
C MET A 112 14.41 8.15 4.39
N LEU A 113 13.79 7.55 3.40
CA LEU A 113 14.49 7.03 2.22
C LEU A 113 15.17 8.13 1.42
N LEU A 114 14.59 9.34 1.35
CA LEU A 114 15.10 10.46 0.61
C LEU A 114 16.25 11.21 1.32
N GLU A 115 16.53 10.93 2.59
CA GLU A 115 17.64 11.54 3.33
C GLU A 115 18.99 11.19 2.68
N THR A 116 19.13 10.02 2.09
CA THR A 116 20.29 9.64 1.29
C THR A 116 20.06 10.04 -0.17
N LYS A 117 20.92 10.90 -0.71
CA LYS A 117 20.77 11.44 -2.08
C LYS A 117 21.26 10.51 -3.19
N GLU A 118 21.81 9.34 -2.86
CA GLU A 118 22.33 8.40 -3.84
C GLU A 118 21.23 7.45 -4.33
N ARG A 119 21.14 7.26 -5.65
CA ARG A 119 20.21 6.31 -6.33
C ARG A 119 18.79 6.41 -5.80
N VAL A 120 18.28 7.62 -5.70
CA VAL A 120 16.96 7.92 -5.12
C VAL A 120 15.86 7.17 -5.86
N GLY A 121 15.90 7.13 -7.19
CA GLY A 121 14.92 6.43 -8.01
C GLY A 121 14.92 4.92 -7.74
N LEU A 122 16.09 4.29 -7.73
CA LEU A 122 16.19 2.86 -7.45
C LEU A 122 15.71 2.50 -6.04
N ARG A 123 16.04 3.32 -5.03
CA ARG A 123 15.60 3.10 -3.64
C ARG A 123 14.09 3.22 -3.51
N LEU A 124 13.48 4.21 -4.15
CA LEU A 124 12.02 4.36 -4.21
C LEU A 124 11.38 3.22 -5.00
N GLY A 125 12.00 2.78 -6.10
CA GLY A 125 11.52 1.64 -6.89
C GLY A 125 11.52 0.34 -6.09
N ILE A 126 12.59 0.06 -5.32
CA ILE A 126 12.64 -1.10 -4.42
C ILE A 126 11.58 -0.97 -3.33
N ASN A 127 11.41 0.21 -2.75
CA ASN A 127 10.38 0.44 -1.75
C ASN A 127 8.97 0.23 -2.34
N GLY A 128 8.70 0.71 -3.55
CA GLY A 128 7.46 0.47 -4.28
C GLY A 128 7.22 -1.02 -4.57
N LEU A 129 8.27 -1.77 -4.94
CA LEU A 129 8.17 -3.22 -5.09
C LEU A 129 7.67 -3.88 -3.80
N PHE A 130 8.22 -3.54 -2.64
CA PHE A 130 7.78 -4.09 -1.36
C PHE A 130 6.33 -3.74 -1.04
N GLY A 131 5.90 -2.48 -1.28
CA GLY A 131 4.52 -2.06 -1.09
C GLY A 131 3.55 -2.87 -1.97
N ASN A 132 3.84 -2.98 -3.26
CA ASN A 132 3.01 -3.75 -4.19
C ASN A 132 3.00 -5.26 -3.89
N MET A 133 4.11 -5.82 -3.40
CA MET A 133 4.13 -7.20 -2.89
C MET A 133 3.25 -7.36 -1.66
N GLY A 134 3.13 -6.34 -0.81
CA GLY A 134 2.13 -6.30 0.27
C GLY A 134 0.70 -6.40 -0.26
N VAL A 135 0.38 -5.61 -1.29
CA VAL A 135 -0.92 -5.68 -2.00
C VAL A 135 -1.18 -7.09 -2.57
N ALA A 136 -0.22 -7.63 -3.32
CA ALA A 136 -0.35 -8.92 -4.00
C ALA A 136 -0.50 -10.10 -3.02
N SER A 137 0.20 -10.06 -1.88
CA SER A 137 0.20 -11.15 -0.90
C SER A 137 -0.97 -11.10 0.08
N ALA A 138 -1.61 -9.95 0.28
CA ALA A 138 -2.67 -9.80 1.26
C ALA A 138 -3.85 -10.77 1.04
N PRO A 139 -4.44 -10.92 -0.16
CA PRO A 139 -5.53 -11.86 -0.38
C PRO A 139 -5.10 -13.32 -0.19
N LEU A 140 -3.88 -13.66 -0.61
CA LEU A 140 -3.35 -15.02 -0.53
C LEU A 140 -3.10 -15.44 0.92
N ILE A 141 -2.31 -14.65 1.66
CA ILE A 141 -1.95 -14.97 3.05
C ILE A 141 -3.20 -14.95 3.94
N THR A 142 -4.05 -13.93 3.80
CA THR A 142 -5.31 -13.84 4.51
C THR A 142 -6.21 -15.04 4.20
N GLY A 143 -6.31 -15.43 2.93
CA GLY A 143 -7.10 -16.59 2.51
C GLY A 143 -6.58 -17.90 3.10
N ILE A 144 -5.27 -18.10 3.16
CA ILE A 144 -4.65 -19.28 3.79
C ILE A 144 -4.98 -19.32 5.29
N ILE A 145 -4.84 -18.20 5.99
CA ILE A 145 -5.15 -18.15 7.43
C ILE A 145 -6.63 -18.46 7.67
N ILE A 146 -7.53 -17.88 6.89
CA ILE A 146 -8.98 -18.14 7.00
C ILE A 146 -9.31 -19.61 6.72
N PHE A 147 -8.65 -20.21 5.73
CA PHE A 147 -8.87 -21.62 5.39
C PHE A 147 -8.56 -22.58 6.54
N TYR A 148 -7.47 -22.31 7.28
CA TYR A 148 -7.06 -23.17 8.43
C TYR A 148 -7.66 -22.73 9.77
N SER A 149 -8.30 -21.55 9.85
CA SER A 149 -8.82 -21.01 11.09
C SER A 149 -10.08 -20.17 10.87
N ASP A 150 -10.02 -18.86 11.09
CA ASP A 150 -11.11 -17.92 10.86
C ASP A 150 -10.58 -16.53 10.44
N TRP A 151 -11.49 -15.63 10.09
CA TRP A 151 -11.15 -14.29 9.64
C TRP A 151 -10.51 -13.40 10.73
N LYS A 152 -10.81 -13.63 12.01
CA LYS A 152 -10.24 -12.89 13.12
C LYS A 152 -8.76 -13.21 13.31
N MET A 153 -8.39 -14.48 13.07
CA MET A 153 -6.99 -14.93 13.16
C MET A 153 -6.11 -14.26 12.10
N ALA A 154 -6.66 -13.84 10.96
CA ALA A 154 -5.92 -13.08 9.98
C ALA A 154 -5.42 -11.74 10.57
N PHE A 155 -6.24 -11.07 11.36
CA PHE A 155 -5.83 -9.85 12.06
C PHE A 155 -4.88 -10.13 13.22
N LEU A 156 -5.15 -11.15 14.04
CA LEU A 156 -4.31 -11.49 15.19
C LEU A 156 -2.88 -11.82 14.78
N ILE A 157 -2.71 -12.76 13.84
CA ILE A 157 -1.40 -13.22 13.39
C ILE A 157 -0.63 -12.04 12.75
N SER A 158 -1.29 -11.28 11.90
CA SER A 158 -0.66 -10.13 11.24
C SER A 158 -0.30 -9.02 12.24
N GLY A 159 -1.13 -8.81 13.27
CA GLY A 159 -0.84 -7.88 14.36
C GLY A 159 0.41 -8.29 15.15
N ILE A 160 0.56 -9.60 15.44
CA ILE A 160 1.78 -10.13 16.07
C ILE A 160 3.01 -9.88 15.20
N VAL A 161 2.91 -10.11 13.88
CA VAL A 161 4.01 -9.82 12.93
C VAL A 161 4.39 -8.34 12.98
N CYS A 162 3.40 -7.43 13.02
CA CYS A 162 3.65 -5.99 13.15
C CYS A 162 4.37 -5.63 14.46
N ILE A 163 4.03 -6.27 15.60
CA ILE A 163 4.75 -6.06 16.87
C ILE A 163 6.20 -6.53 16.75
N ILE A 164 6.42 -7.74 16.22
CA ILE A 164 7.78 -8.28 16.04
C ILE A 164 8.60 -7.35 15.16
N TYR A 165 8.05 -6.94 14.02
CA TYR A 165 8.69 -5.96 13.13
C TYR A 165 8.98 -4.65 13.85
N GLY A 166 8.01 -4.09 14.60
CA GLY A 166 8.18 -2.84 15.34
C GLY A 166 9.30 -2.91 16.37
N ILE A 167 9.42 -4.01 17.12
CA ILE A 167 10.51 -4.25 18.08
C ILE A 167 11.85 -4.32 17.35
N LEU A 168 11.96 -5.12 16.28
CA LEU A 168 13.20 -5.27 15.51
C LEU A 168 13.63 -3.94 14.89
N PHE A 169 12.68 -3.17 14.38
CA PHE A 169 12.97 -1.86 13.80
C PHE A 169 13.42 -0.86 14.87
N ALA A 170 12.73 -0.79 16.02
CA ALA A 170 13.12 0.06 17.13
C ALA A 170 14.53 -0.25 17.65
N LEU A 171 14.91 -1.53 17.70
CA LEU A 171 16.26 -1.96 18.09
C LEU A 171 17.32 -1.65 17.03
N ALA A 172 16.92 -1.62 15.75
CA ALA A 172 17.83 -1.29 14.64
C ALA A 172 18.08 0.21 14.48
N LEU A 173 17.18 1.07 14.98
CA LEU A 173 17.35 2.51 14.98
C LEU A 173 18.44 2.90 16.00
N LYS A 174 19.51 3.54 15.52
CA LYS A 174 20.57 4.01 16.42
C LYS A 174 20.07 5.17 17.27
N PRO A 175 20.42 5.25 18.56
CA PRO A 175 20.02 6.34 19.47
C PRO A 175 20.43 7.73 18.98
N THR A 176 21.49 7.83 18.17
CA THR A 176 21.99 9.09 17.56
C THR A 176 21.09 9.62 16.45
N GLU A 177 20.16 8.79 15.95
CA GLU A 177 19.17 9.18 14.93
C GLU A 177 17.87 9.69 15.57
N LEU A 178 17.77 9.64 16.89
CA LEU A 178 16.74 10.37 17.63
C LEU A 178 17.17 11.84 17.67
N PRO A 179 16.55 12.75 16.91
CA PRO A 179 16.92 14.15 16.96
C PRO A 179 16.63 14.64 18.38
N SER A 180 17.67 14.89 19.17
CA SER A 180 17.56 15.80 20.26
C SER A 180 17.08 17.14 19.68
N GLY A 181 15.78 17.48 19.78
CA GLY A 181 15.16 18.78 19.67
C GLY A 181 15.75 19.88 18.75
N ALA A 182 16.79 19.56 18.00
CA ALA A 182 17.37 20.39 16.99
C ALA A 182 16.61 20.13 15.68
N SER A 183 15.44 20.77 15.53
CA SER A 183 15.08 21.27 14.22
C SER A 183 16.41 21.73 13.59
N SER A 184 16.99 20.94 12.69
CA SER A 184 18.00 21.48 11.80
C SER A 184 17.32 22.73 11.24
N LYS A 185 17.88 23.90 11.55
CA LYS A 185 17.48 25.15 10.92
C LYS A 185 17.86 25.02 9.45
N ILE A 186 17.13 24.14 8.73
CA ILE A 186 17.08 24.17 7.29
C ILE A 186 16.53 25.57 7.04
N LYS A 187 17.42 26.49 6.69
CA LYS A 187 16.98 27.80 6.19
C LYS A 187 15.96 27.45 5.12
N PRO A 188 14.72 27.98 5.21
CA PRO A 188 13.73 27.66 4.21
C PRO A 188 14.34 28.03 2.85
N GLU A 189 14.67 27.02 2.05
CA GLU A 189 15.09 27.26 0.67
C GLU A 189 13.94 28.03 0.03
N LYS A 190 14.24 29.16 -0.55
CA LYS A 190 13.24 29.94 -1.29
C LYS A 190 12.74 29.02 -2.39
N PHE A 191 11.46 28.71 -2.37
CA PHE A 191 10.85 27.92 -3.43
C PHE A 191 11.19 28.52 -4.80
N SER A 192 11.62 27.68 -5.73
CA SER A 192 11.93 28.10 -7.11
C SER A 192 10.69 28.68 -7.79
N TYR A 193 10.90 29.55 -8.77
CA TYR A 193 9.80 30.06 -9.59
C TYR A 193 8.97 28.90 -10.17
N GLY A 194 7.64 28.98 -10.07
CA GLY A 194 6.75 27.93 -10.60
C GLY A 194 6.42 26.78 -9.64
N TRP A 195 6.88 26.79 -8.39
CA TRP A 195 6.62 25.70 -7.44
C TRP A 195 5.13 25.42 -7.21
N LYS A 196 4.26 26.45 -7.26
CA LYS A 196 2.79 26.28 -7.09
C LYS A 196 2.20 25.49 -8.25
N GLN A 197 2.62 25.78 -9.48
CA GLN A 197 2.20 25.04 -10.67
C GLN A 197 2.70 23.59 -10.63
N ALA A 198 3.94 23.37 -10.20
CA ALA A 198 4.49 22.03 -10.03
C ALA A 198 3.72 21.24 -8.94
N LEU A 199 3.40 21.88 -7.81
CA LEU A 199 2.61 21.26 -6.75
C LEU A 199 1.19 20.91 -7.23
N LEU A 200 0.53 21.82 -7.95
CA LEU A 200 -0.79 21.57 -8.53
C LEU A 200 -0.75 20.42 -9.56
N ALA A 201 0.23 20.42 -10.45
CA ALA A 201 0.40 19.35 -11.42
C ALA A 201 0.64 17.99 -10.75
N LEU A 202 1.46 17.98 -9.69
CA LEU A 202 1.71 16.78 -8.89
C LEU A 202 0.44 16.31 -8.19
N ALA A 203 -0.32 17.20 -7.56
CA ALA A 203 -1.58 16.88 -6.90
C ALA A 203 -2.61 16.29 -7.87
N ILE A 204 -2.75 16.86 -9.05
CA ILE A 204 -3.62 16.34 -10.11
C ILE A 204 -3.13 14.95 -10.56
N SER A 205 -1.86 14.81 -10.90
CA SER A 205 -1.28 13.54 -11.38
C SER A 205 -1.42 12.43 -10.34
N THR A 206 -1.14 12.69 -9.07
CA THR A 206 -1.26 11.69 -8.00
C THR A 206 -2.71 11.32 -7.72
N THR A 207 -3.64 12.27 -7.82
CA THR A 207 -5.08 11.98 -7.65
C THR A 207 -5.57 11.05 -8.76
N PHE A 208 -5.32 11.39 -10.03
CA PHE A 208 -5.72 10.52 -11.16
C PHE A 208 -4.97 9.19 -11.15
N GLY A 209 -3.67 9.20 -10.84
CA GLY A 209 -2.89 7.97 -10.66
C GLY A 209 -3.46 7.07 -9.57
N GLY A 210 -3.89 7.63 -8.44
CA GLY A 210 -4.57 6.91 -7.37
C GLY A 210 -5.90 6.30 -7.82
N PHE A 211 -6.71 7.02 -8.61
CA PHE A 211 -7.94 6.48 -9.18
C PHE A 211 -7.66 5.31 -10.14
N VAL A 212 -6.68 5.44 -11.03
CA VAL A 212 -6.29 4.37 -11.96
C VAL A 212 -5.80 3.15 -11.17
N PHE A 213 -4.88 3.35 -10.22
CA PHE A 213 -4.37 2.28 -9.38
C PHE A 213 -5.49 1.54 -8.64
N THR A 214 -6.38 2.28 -8.00
CA THR A 214 -7.52 1.69 -7.27
C THR A 214 -8.44 0.94 -8.21
N ALA A 215 -8.83 1.56 -9.34
CA ALA A 215 -9.71 0.92 -10.32
C ALA A 215 -9.11 -0.37 -10.86
N VAL A 216 -7.85 -0.36 -11.28
CA VAL A 216 -7.15 -1.55 -11.78
C VAL A 216 -7.07 -2.62 -10.69
N THR A 217 -6.67 -2.26 -9.46
CA THR A 217 -6.54 -3.21 -8.34
C THR A 217 -7.88 -3.91 -8.02
N PHE A 218 -9.00 -3.19 -8.06
CA PHE A 218 -10.32 -3.78 -7.80
C PHE A 218 -10.91 -4.51 -9.01
N LEU A 219 -10.69 -4.01 -10.22
CA LEU A 219 -11.35 -4.55 -11.41
C LEU A 219 -10.62 -5.74 -12.03
N VAL A 220 -9.29 -5.83 -11.92
CA VAL A 220 -8.51 -6.91 -12.56
C VAL A 220 -8.99 -8.30 -12.17
N PRO A 221 -9.21 -8.65 -10.89
CA PRO A 221 -9.70 -9.99 -10.54
C PRO A 221 -11.05 -10.30 -11.19
N ARG A 222 -11.98 -9.33 -11.19
CA ARG A 222 -13.30 -9.49 -11.81
C ARG A 222 -13.23 -9.54 -13.32
N TYR A 223 -12.35 -8.76 -13.92
CA TYR A 223 -12.13 -8.74 -15.36
C TYR A 223 -11.55 -10.08 -15.84
N LEU A 224 -10.58 -10.62 -15.12
CA LEU A 224 -10.03 -11.96 -15.39
C LEU A 224 -11.10 -13.04 -15.24
N GLU A 225 -11.95 -12.97 -14.23
CA GLU A 225 -13.07 -13.91 -14.05
C GLU A 225 -14.00 -13.91 -15.27
N LEU A 226 -14.41 -12.74 -15.77
CA LEU A 226 -15.34 -12.61 -16.89
C LEU A 226 -14.74 -13.03 -18.26
N TYR A 227 -13.49 -12.68 -18.51
CA TYR A 227 -12.86 -12.86 -19.83
C TYR A 227 -11.94 -14.08 -19.93
N MET A 228 -11.80 -14.84 -18.84
CA MET A 228 -11.12 -16.13 -18.82
C MET A 228 -12.07 -17.32 -18.58
N GLU A 229 -13.37 -17.11 -18.65
CA GLU A 229 -14.40 -18.16 -18.52
C GLU A 229 -14.16 -19.33 -19.48
N ASN A 230 -13.69 -19.05 -20.69
CA ASN A 230 -13.37 -20.06 -21.70
C ASN A 230 -12.27 -21.05 -21.27
N LEU A 231 -11.51 -20.73 -20.22
CA LEU A 231 -10.48 -21.60 -19.66
C LEU A 231 -10.98 -22.43 -18.46
N MET A 232 -12.29 -22.39 -18.14
CA MET A 232 -12.92 -23.09 -17.01
C MET A 232 -12.17 -22.91 -15.68
N LEU A 233 -11.65 -21.72 -15.44
CA LEU A 233 -10.87 -21.41 -14.24
C LEU A 233 -11.81 -21.27 -13.03
N SER A 234 -11.43 -21.90 -11.91
CA SER A 234 -12.12 -21.67 -10.65
C SER A 234 -11.88 -20.25 -10.14
N VAL A 235 -12.77 -19.74 -9.28
CA VAL A 235 -12.60 -18.42 -8.61
C VAL A 235 -11.25 -18.32 -7.88
N ALA A 236 -10.77 -19.44 -7.32
CA ALA A 236 -9.45 -19.49 -6.70
C ALA A 236 -8.31 -19.29 -7.71
N MET A 237 -8.45 -19.85 -8.91
CA MET A 237 -7.43 -19.71 -9.97
C MET A 237 -7.39 -18.30 -10.53
N THR A 238 -8.53 -17.64 -10.72
CA THR A 238 -8.57 -16.23 -11.17
C THR A 238 -7.96 -15.29 -10.14
N GLY A 239 -8.18 -15.53 -8.85
CA GLY A 239 -7.53 -14.81 -7.77
C GLY A 239 -6.01 -15.00 -7.77
N LEU A 240 -5.53 -16.24 -7.99
CA LEU A 240 -4.11 -16.55 -8.08
C LEU A 240 -3.46 -15.87 -9.29
N LEU A 241 -4.13 -15.83 -10.44
CA LEU A 241 -3.67 -15.13 -11.64
C LEU A 241 -3.58 -13.61 -11.41
N ALA A 242 -4.57 -13.01 -10.77
CA ALA A 242 -4.52 -11.60 -10.41
C ALA A 242 -3.33 -11.29 -9.49
N SER A 243 -3.10 -12.12 -8.45
CA SER A 243 -1.94 -11.99 -7.57
C SER A 243 -0.61 -12.13 -8.33
N PHE A 244 -0.55 -13.02 -9.32
CA PHE A 244 0.61 -13.20 -10.18
C PHE A 244 0.87 -11.98 -11.06
N VAL A 245 -0.18 -11.40 -11.67
CA VAL A 245 -0.08 -10.15 -12.44
C VAL A 245 0.47 -9.03 -11.55
N TYR A 246 -0.07 -8.84 -10.36
CA TYR A 246 0.41 -7.80 -9.44
C TYR A 246 1.85 -8.05 -8.98
N ALA A 247 2.22 -9.31 -8.70
CA ALA A 247 3.58 -9.64 -8.29
C ALA A 247 4.59 -9.31 -9.40
N ILE A 248 4.31 -9.70 -10.65
CA ILE A 248 5.19 -9.40 -11.80
C ILE A 248 5.25 -7.88 -12.03
N SER A 249 4.08 -7.22 -12.08
CA SER A 249 3.99 -5.77 -12.28
C SER A 249 4.74 -4.99 -11.20
N SER A 250 4.85 -5.53 -9.98
CA SER A 250 5.62 -4.92 -8.91
C SER A 250 7.10 -4.73 -9.24
N PHE A 251 7.69 -5.62 -10.04
CA PHE A 251 9.08 -5.49 -10.46
C PHE A 251 9.31 -4.31 -11.41
N SER A 252 8.28 -3.85 -12.11
CA SER A 252 8.37 -2.65 -12.95
C SER A 252 8.78 -1.41 -12.13
N GLN A 253 8.43 -1.35 -10.85
CA GLN A 253 8.81 -0.26 -9.95
C GLN A 253 10.34 -0.12 -9.85
N VAL A 254 11.06 -1.23 -9.82
CA VAL A 254 12.55 -1.23 -9.75
C VAL A 254 13.13 -0.74 -11.07
N VAL A 255 12.55 -1.19 -12.19
CA VAL A 255 12.97 -0.78 -13.54
C VAL A 255 12.74 0.72 -13.74
N VAL A 256 11.54 1.21 -13.41
CA VAL A 256 11.19 2.63 -13.48
C VAL A 256 12.08 3.46 -12.54
N GLY A 257 12.32 2.96 -11.33
CA GLY A 257 13.21 3.62 -10.37
C GLY A 257 14.64 3.76 -10.91
N TRP A 258 15.17 2.71 -11.55
CA TRP A 258 16.47 2.77 -12.21
C TRP A 258 16.49 3.82 -13.34
N PHE A 259 15.45 3.88 -14.16
CA PHE A 259 15.35 4.89 -15.23
C PHE A 259 15.30 6.32 -14.66
N ILE A 260 14.60 6.55 -13.55
CA ILE A 260 14.52 7.88 -12.90
C ILE A 260 15.91 8.37 -12.47
N ASP A 261 16.83 7.47 -12.10
CA ASP A 261 18.20 7.84 -11.75
C ASP A 261 19.09 8.18 -12.95
N HIS A 262 18.70 7.81 -14.19
CA HIS A 262 19.54 7.93 -15.37
C HIS A 262 18.97 8.90 -16.43
N ILE A 263 17.65 9.07 -16.47
CA ILE A 263 16.97 9.96 -17.42
C ILE A 263 15.98 10.87 -16.71
N SER A 264 15.53 11.92 -17.42
CA SER A 264 14.60 12.88 -16.84
C SER A 264 13.34 12.22 -16.28
N PRO A 265 12.98 12.44 -15.01
CA PRO A 265 11.74 11.92 -14.40
C PRO A 265 10.48 12.29 -15.19
N LYS A 266 10.47 13.47 -15.87
CA LYS A 266 9.36 13.91 -16.72
C LYS A 266 9.20 12.99 -17.93
N LEU A 267 10.31 12.59 -18.56
CA LEU A 267 10.29 11.67 -19.70
C LEU A 267 9.84 10.27 -19.26
N VAL A 268 10.33 9.78 -18.12
CA VAL A 268 9.91 8.49 -17.56
C VAL A 268 8.41 8.50 -17.31
N LEU A 269 7.89 9.52 -16.62
CA LEU A 269 6.46 9.67 -16.36
C LEU A 269 5.63 9.66 -17.64
N PHE A 270 6.08 10.39 -18.68
CA PHE A 270 5.40 10.44 -19.97
C PHE A 270 5.36 9.07 -20.65
N ILE A 271 6.51 8.36 -20.72
CA ILE A 271 6.59 7.03 -21.34
C ILE A 271 5.71 6.03 -20.59
N VAL A 272 5.77 6.00 -19.25
CA VAL A 272 4.96 5.09 -18.44
C VAL A 272 3.48 5.39 -18.64
N SER A 273 3.06 6.66 -18.60
CA SER A 273 1.65 7.03 -18.78
C SER A 273 1.11 6.63 -20.16
N ILE A 274 1.88 6.85 -21.22
CA ILE A 274 1.48 6.42 -22.57
C ILE A 274 1.46 4.89 -22.67
N GLY A 275 2.45 4.22 -22.09
CA GLY A 275 2.50 2.76 -22.04
C GLY A 275 1.26 2.18 -21.34
N GLN A 276 0.88 2.71 -20.19
CA GLN A 276 -0.34 2.30 -19.47
C GLN A 276 -1.61 2.44 -20.31
N ILE A 277 -1.78 3.59 -20.98
CA ILE A 277 -2.93 3.83 -21.87
C ILE A 277 -2.99 2.77 -22.97
N ILE A 278 -1.85 2.53 -23.63
CA ILE A 278 -1.77 1.56 -24.73
C ILE A 278 -2.06 0.15 -24.24
N PHE A 279 -1.42 -0.29 -23.14
CA PHE A 279 -1.57 -1.66 -22.66
C PHE A 279 -2.94 -1.93 -22.04
N ILE A 280 -3.56 -0.98 -21.34
CA ILE A 280 -4.95 -1.09 -20.87
C ILE A 280 -5.90 -1.19 -22.07
N TYR A 281 -5.70 -0.35 -23.10
CA TYR A 281 -6.51 -0.43 -24.32
C TYR A 281 -6.35 -1.78 -25.01
N LEU A 282 -5.12 -2.27 -25.17
CA LEU A 282 -4.89 -3.59 -25.78
C LEU A 282 -5.49 -4.71 -24.91
N ALA A 283 -5.36 -4.65 -23.59
CA ALA A 283 -5.99 -5.59 -22.71
C ALA A 283 -7.51 -5.66 -22.89
N SER A 284 -8.16 -4.51 -23.16
CA SER A 284 -9.61 -4.46 -23.39
C SER A 284 -10.06 -5.03 -24.75
N GLN A 285 -9.12 -5.30 -25.66
CA GLN A 285 -9.43 -5.84 -27.00
C GLN A 285 -9.24 -7.36 -27.12
N PHE A 286 -8.70 -7.99 -26.08
CA PHE A 286 -8.34 -9.43 -26.12
C PHE A 286 -8.88 -10.17 -24.92
N ASP A 287 -9.02 -11.49 -25.09
CA ASP A 287 -9.43 -12.46 -24.08
C ASP A 287 -8.27 -13.42 -23.76
N GLY A 288 -8.43 -14.21 -22.70
CA GLY A 288 -7.54 -15.30 -22.35
C GLY A 288 -6.11 -14.86 -22.07
N TYR A 289 -5.13 -15.59 -22.60
CA TYR A 289 -3.71 -15.32 -22.32
C TYR A 289 -3.21 -13.99 -22.86
N LYS A 290 -3.78 -13.46 -23.95
CA LYS A 290 -3.40 -12.14 -24.49
C LYS A 290 -3.84 -11.02 -23.56
N LEU A 291 -5.05 -11.13 -23.01
CA LEU A 291 -5.52 -10.22 -21.96
C LEU A 291 -4.56 -10.22 -20.78
N LEU A 292 -4.22 -11.41 -20.25
CA LEU A 292 -3.31 -11.55 -19.12
C LEU A 292 -1.95 -10.89 -19.39
N PHE A 293 -1.40 -11.11 -20.59
CA PHE A 293 -0.13 -10.51 -21.01
C PHE A 293 -0.19 -8.99 -21.01
N PHE A 294 -1.19 -8.38 -21.64
CA PHE A 294 -1.30 -6.92 -21.69
C PHE A 294 -1.64 -6.30 -20.34
N MET A 295 -2.44 -6.97 -19.50
CA MET A 295 -2.69 -6.53 -18.13
C MET A 295 -1.44 -6.56 -17.25
N THR A 296 -0.52 -7.49 -17.50
CA THR A 296 0.77 -7.55 -16.77
C THR A 296 1.71 -6.40 -17.17
N LEU A 297 1.57 -5.88 -18.39
CA LEU A 297 2.38 -4.76 -18.90
C LEU A 297 1.77 -3.39 -18.57
N ALA A 298 0.48 -3.33 -18.23
CA ALA A 298 -0.24 -2.11 -17.86
C ALA A 298 0.05 -1.67 -16.43
#